data_65f4c082f78f4fa6c3aa831032cd22f5
#
_entry.id   65f4c082f78f4fa6c3aa831032cd22f5
#
_cell.length_a   1.000
_cell.length_b   1.000
_cell.length_c   1.000
_cell.angle_alpha   90.00
_cell.angle_beta   90.00
_cell.angle_gamma   90.00
#
_symmetry.space_group_name_H-M   'P 1'
#
loop_
_entity.id
_entity.type
_entity.pdbx_description
1 polymer ?
#
loop_
_entity_poly.entity_id
_entity_poly.type
_entity_poly.pdbx_seq_one_letter_code
_entity_poly.pdbx_strand_id
1 'polypeptide(L)'
;MYNYPHKNYRPFSAICDCGFGRKIIYTRQRQITWRNIVDELNKALAIHRQNAAEIEYLDRYYRGDQPILYRKKVNRPEVNNKIVVNLAYELVERKTADICAEPIQYVLRGTDDKKSDEISWLNAIMDSENKQECDIDICRWRSICGTAYRFIGNDEGNGSVLDESDFELSSENPIYTFVVYFPNNKPAFSCQIREDENGQEFYFCYTNGQWFEISEGKLRRFGVNGNGAIPVIEYPNNSRRLSDIEMTIAITDAINTLSSDRINGIEQFVSSWVKFVNCEVDRDSFLSMRQEGALVVKSNNGTENKADVDVMTTELNQTEGQVVFNDLFERFLDIQGLANRASINSGGDTQGAVNLRNGHYDAGLRTAINEPILKKSENMSIKIILNRLRISKGFTLVPSDVEIHINHNKLDNMMVKAEVLQILLNCGIHYKRAIKVIDMFSDPEQVAIESKDRMESLYTDKAEKQEEPKIEKPVNKEVVEQ
;
A
#
# COMPACT_ATOMS: atom_id res chain seq x y z
N MET A 1 -16.44 -16.06 10.76
CA MET A 1 -17.49 -15.18 10.19
C MET A 1 -17.60 -13.98 11.10
N TYR A 2 -17.06 -12.83 10.72
CA TYR A 2 -16.99 -11.66 11.59
C TYR A 2 -18.39 -11.08 11.82
N ASN A 3 -18.86 -11.11 13.06
CA ASN A 3 -20.10 -10.46 13.47
C ASN A 3 -19.83 -8.97 13.68
N TYR A 4 -20.01 -8.15 12.65
CA TYR A 4 -19.92 -6.70 12.79
C TYR A 4 -21.14 -6.20 13.58
N PRO A 5 -20.95 -5.42 14.65
CA PRO A 5 -22.07 -4.80 15.35
C PRO A 5 -22.66 -3.68 14.50
N HIS A 6 -23.64 -4.00 13.67
CA HIS A 6 -24.31 -3.08 12.73
C HIS A 6 -25.03 -1.88 13.38
N LYS A 7 -25.01 -1.71 14.69
CA LYS A 7 -25.95 -0.77 15.33
C LYS A 7 -25.43 0.62 15.62
N ASN A 8 -24.11 0.86 15.66
CA ASN A 8 -23.58 2.20 15.98
C ASN A 8 -22.24 2.44 15.28
N TYR A 9 -22.27 2.67 13.98
CA TYR A 9 -21.08 3.13 13.28
C TYR A 9 -20.67 4.51 13.82
N ARG A 10 -19.52 4.58 14.46
CA ARG A 10 -18.95 5.83 14.99
C ARG A 10 -17.89 6.36 14.02
N PRO A 11 -17.74 7.67 13.86
CA PRO A 11 -16.63 8.23 13.12
C PRO A 11 -15.29 7.80 13.76
N PHE A 12 -14.23 7.69 12.96
CA PHE A 12 -12.92 7.26 13.44
C PHE A 12 -12.42 8.06 14.64
N SER A 13 -12.62 9.38 14.64
CA SER A 13 -12.28 10.27 15.75
C SER A 13 -12.96 9.91 17.09
N ALA A 14 -14.08 9.20 17.06
CA ALA A 14 -14.78 8.76 18.27
C ALA A 14 -14.26 7.40 18.79
N ILE A 15 -13.45 6.69 18.00
CA ILE A 15 -12.84 5.39 18.35
C ILE A 15 -11.39 5.62 18.77
N CYS A 16 -10.70 6.56 18.16
CA CYS A 16 -9.29 6.86 18.43
C CYS A 16 -9.15 7.89 19.55
N ASP A 17 -8.82 7.43 20.75
CA ASP A 17 -8.65 8.28 21.93
C ASP A 17 -7.35 9.10 21.95
N CYS A 18 -6.36 8.76 21.13
CA CYS A 18 -4.99 9.24 21.25
C CYS A 18 -4.44 9.94 20.02
N GLY A 19 -5.27 10.26 19.04
CA GLY A 19 -4.84 10.75 17.74
C GLY A 19 -4.53 9.60 16.77
N PHE A 20 -4.00 9.94 15.60
CA PHE A 20 -3.75 9.01 14.53
C PHE A 20 -2.50 8.16 14.76
N GLY A 21 -2.50 6.94 14.23
CA GLY A 21 -1.40 5.97 14.33
C GLY A 21 -1.55 4.98 15.48
N ARG A 22 -0.97 3.78 15.29
CA ARG A 22 -1.07 2.70 16.29
C ARG A 22 -0.07 2.90 17.41
N LYS A 23 -0.52 2.63 18.65
CA LYS A 23 0.34 2.72 19.83
C LYS A 23 1.39 1.61 19.82
N ILE A 24 2.65 1.98 20.05
CA ILE A 24 3.72 1.02 20.28
C ILE A 24 3.57 0.46 21.69
N ILE A 25 3.63 -0.85 21.82
CA ILE A 25 3.50 -1.54 23.11
C ILE A 25 4.89 -1.76 23.68
N TYR A 26 5.15 -1.24 24.88
CA TYR A 26 6.41 -1.38 25.58
C TYR A 26 6.27 -2.16 26.87
N THR A 27 7.30 -2.96 27.19
CA THR A 27 7.48 -3.57 28.52
C THR A 27 8.60 -2.86 29.27
N ARG A 28 8.47 -2.75 30.59
CA ARG A 28 9.54 -2.25 31.47
C ARG A 28 10.44 -3.36 31.99
N GLN A 29 10.13 -4.61 31.71
CA GLN A 29 10.95 -5.74 32.10
C GLN A 29 12.27 -5.75 31.33
N ARG A 30 13.32 -6.25 31.98
CA ARG A 30 14.62 -6.46 31.31
C ARG A 30 14.67 -7.78 30.54
N GLN A 31 13.87 -8.74 30.95
CA GLN A 31 13.78 -10.07 30.35
C GLN A 31 12.37 -10.63 30.52
N ILE A 32 11.89 -11.32 29.49
CA ILE A 32 10.62 -12.04 29.53
C ILE A 32 10.91 -13.52 29.79
N THR A 33 10.22 -14.06 30.78
CA THR A 33 10.37 -15.45 31.24
C THR A 33 9.00 -16.04 31.54
N TRP A 34 8.92 -17.35 31.75
CA TRP A 34 7.69 -18.05 32.15
C TRP A 34 7.03 -17.48 33.41
N ARG A 35 7.78 -16.75 34.27
CA ARG A 35 7.27 -16.17 35.53
C ARG A 35 6.50 -14.86 35.32
N ASN A 36 6.84 -14.08 34.31
CA ASN A 36 6.29 -12.73 34.11
C ASN A 36 5.51 -12.57 32.78
N ILE A 37 5.55 -13.56 31.90
CA ILE A 37 4.93 -13.46 30.59
C ILE A 37 3.42 -13.20 30.66
N VAL A 38 2.70 -13.85 31.60
CA VAL A 38 1.25 -13.70 31.74
C VAL A 38 0.87 -12.26 32.14
N ASP A 39 1.59 -11.69 33.11
CA ASP A 39 1.35 -10.31 33.56
C ASP A 39 1.67 -9.29 32.48
N GLU A 40 2.78 -9.48 31.75
CA GLU A 40 3.17 -8.59 30.67
C GLU A 40 2.24 -8.73 29.45
N LEU A 41 1.75 -9.94 29.15
CA LEU A 41 0.72 -10.17 28.15
C LEU A 41 -0.56 -9.40 28.48
N ASN A 42 -1.07 -9.49 29.71
CA ASN A 42 -2.30 -8.80 30.13
C ASN A 42 -2.17 -7.26 29.97
N LYS A 43 -1.01 -6.69 30.32
CA LYS A 43 -0.72 -5.26 30.09
C LYS A 43 -0.68 -4.91 28.61
N ALA A 44 -0.06 -5.76 27.80
CA ALA A 44 0.05 -5.58 26.37
C ALA A 44 -1.32 -5.68 25.67
N LEU A 45 -2.14 -6.65 26.05
CA LEU A 45 -3.50 -6.84 25.53
C LEU A 45 -4.40 -5.63 25.79
N ALA A 46 -4.28 -4.96 26.95
CA ALA A 46 -5.04 -3.75 27.23
C ALA A 46 -4.77 -2.62 26.22
N ILE A 47 -3.52 -2.48 25.76
CA ILE A 47 -3.14 -1.51 24.73
C ILE A 47 -3.51 -2.04 23.33
N HIS A 48 -3.24 -3.32 23.07
CA HIS A 48 -3.51 -3.92 21.77
C HIS A 48 -4.99 -3.89 21.40
N ARG A 49 -5.91 -4.13 22.34
CA ARG A 49 -7.36 -4.06 22.11
C ARG A 49 -7.80 -2.68 21.63
N GLN A 50 -7.14 -1.59 22.06
CA GLN A 50 -7.37 -0.25 21.52
C GLN A 50 -6.89 -0.15 20.09
N ASN A 51 -5.66 -0.62 19.80
CA ASN A 51 -5.15 -0.67 18.44
C ASN A 51 -6.04 -1.55 17.53
N ALA A 52 -6.48 -2.72 18.02
CA ALA A 52 -7.33 -3.63 17.26
C ALA A 52 -8.66 -3.01 16.84
N ALA A 53 -9.31 -2.22 17.73
CA ALA A 53 -10.54 -1.52 17.39
C ALA A 53 -10.33 -0.46 16.26
N GLU A 54 -9.18 0.22 16.28
CA GLU A 54 -8.82 1.16 15.23
C GLU A 54 -8.48 0.45 13.91
N ILE A 55 -7.76 -0.68 13.97
CA ILE A 55 -7.43 -1.53 12.82
C ILE A 55 -8.71 -2.07 12.18
N GLU A 56 -9.64 -2.58 12.97
CA GLU A 56 -10.93 -3.09 12.50
C GLU A 56 -11.74 -2.00 11.77
N TYR A 57 -11.76 -0.78 12.32
CA TYR A 57 -12.42 0.34 11.66
C TYR A 57 -11.80 0.64 10.29
N LEU A 58 -10.48 0.70 10.20
CA LEU A 58 -9.76 1.02 8.96
C LEU A 58 -9.91 -0.09 7.92
N ASP A 59 -9.90 -1.36 8.33
CA ASP A 59 -10.16 -2.48 7.44
C ASP A 59 -11.58 -2.46 6.87
N ARG A 60 -12.57 -2.15 7.71
CA ARG A 60 -13.97 -1.97 7.25
C ARG A 60 -14.07 -0.79 6.28
N TYR A 61 -13.42 0.33 6.60
CA TYR A 61 -13.40 1.51 5.74
C TYR A 61 -12.78 1.22 4.37
N TYR A 62 -11.67 0.49 4.34
CA TYR A 62 -11.04 0.00 3.11
C TYR A 62 -11.97 -0.87 2.27
N ARG A 63 -12.71 -1.76 2.91
CA ARG A 63 -13.67 -2.66 2.23
C ARG A 63 -14.95 -1.96 1.78
N GLY A 64 -15.10 -0.66 2.00
CA GLY A 64 -16.24 0.13 1.58
C GLY A 64 -17.37 0.24 2.61
N ASP A 65 -17.19 -0.32 3.82
CA ASP A 65 -18.12 -0.11 4.93
C ASP A 65 -17.84 1.25 5.59
N GLN A 66 -18.34 2.31 4.95
CA GLN A 66 -18.03 3.70 5.27
C GLN A 66 -19.24 4.42 5.93
N PRO A 67 -19.00 5.53 6.67
CA PRO A 67 -20.03 6.22 7.45
C PRO A 67 -21.26 6.64 6.66
N ILE A 68 -21.13 6.95 5.38
CA ILE A 68 -22.24 7.36 4.50
C ILE A 68 -23.36 6.31 4.44
N LEU A 69 -23.01 5.01 4.53
CA LEU A 69 -23.99 3.92 4.50
C LEU A 69 -24.95 3.95 5.68
N TYR A 70 -24.56 4.58 6.79
CA TYR A 70 -25.32 4.69 8.03
C TYR A 70 -26.02 6.04 8.17
N ARG A 71 -25.94 6.92 7.14
CA ARG A 71 -26.59 8.23 7.13
C ARG A 71 -28.11 8.07 7.22
N LYS A 72 -28.72 8.85 8.13
CA LYS A 72 -30.18 8.97 8.25
C LYS A 72 -30.58 10.39 7.88
N LYS A 73 -31.57 10.56 7.01
CA LYS A 73 -32.19 11.83 6.72
C LYS A 73 -33.52 11.92 7.46
N VAL A 74 -33.77 13.07 8.12
CA VAL A 74 -35.00 13.35 8.82
C VAL A 74 -36.07 13.82 7.82
N ASN A 75 -35.65 14.67 6.87
CA ASN A 75 -36.51 15.20 5.82
C ASN A 75 -36.38 14.30 4.58
N ARG A 76 -37.51 13.85 4.04
CA ARG A 76 -37.57 12.94 2.86
C ARG A 76 -36.69 11.72 2.97
N PRO A 77 -36.97 10.83 3.92
CA PRO A 77 -36.15 9.63 4.14
C PRO A 77 -36.14 8.69 2.94
N GLU A 78 -37.12 8.79 2.02
CA GLU A 78 -37.20 8.05 0.77
C GLU A 78 -36.11 8.44 -0.23
N VAL A 79 -35.63 9.68 -0.20
CA VAL A 79 -34.56 10.20 -1.06
C VAL A 79 -33.24 10.24 -0.26
N ASN A 80 -32.67 9.10 -0.05
CA ASN A 80 -31.45 8.94 0.74
C ASN A 80 -30.47 7.96 0.09
N ASN A 81 -30.03 8.31 -1.12
CA ASN A 81 -28.98 7.56 -1.80
C ASN A 81 -27.68 7.62 -1.01
N LYS A 82 -27.00 6.52 -0.92
CA LYS A 82 -25.77 6.33 -0.15
C LYS A 82 -24.69 5.78 -1.07
N ILE A 83 -23.91 6.70 -1.64
CA ILE A 83 -22.87 6.37 -2.60
C ILE A 83 -21.54 6.36 -1.89
N VAL A 84 -20.83 5.26 -2.01
CA VAL A 84 -19.45 5.09 -1.56
C VAL A 84 -18.52 5.24 -2.76
N VAL A 85 -17.77 6.34 -2.81
CA VAL A 85 -16.63 6.49 -3.69
C VAL A 85 -15.42 5.96 -2.93
N ASN A 86 -15.10 4.68 -3.13
CA ASN A 86 -14.10 4.01 -2.28
C ASN A 86 -12.65 4.39 -2.66
N LEU A 87 -12.28 5.63 -2.38
CA LEU A 87 -10.92 6.14 -2.59
C LEU A 87 -9.90 5.46 -1.68
N ALA A 88 -10.33 4.91 -0.54
CA ALA A 88 -9.45 4.17 0.35
C ALA A 88 -8.93 2.88 -0.31
N TYR A 89 -9.82 2.15 -1.01
CA TYR A 89 -9.44 0.97 -1.77
C TYR A 89 -8.43 1.32 -2.88
N GLU A 90 -8.77 2.32 -3.71
CA GLU A 90 -7.88 2.77 -4.79
C GLU A 90 -6.50 3.19 -4.29
N LEU A 91 -6.45 3.92 -3.17
CA LEU A 91 -5.21 4.36 -2.53
C LEU A 91 -4.33 3.19 -2.10
N VAL A 92 -4.91 2.23 -1.37
CA VAL A 92 -4.18 1.07 -0.84
C VAL A 92 -3.64 0.21 -1.97
N GLU A 93 -4.48 -0.10 -2.98
CA GLU A 93 -4.05 -0.95 -4.10
C GLU A 93 -2.96 -0.25 -4.95
N ARG A 94 -3.06 1.05 -5.16
CA ARG A 94 -1.99 1.80 -5.87
C ARG A 94 -0.67 1.79 -5.12
N LYS A 95 -0.67 2.02 -3.81
CA LYS A 95 0.56 2.00 -3.00
C LYS A 95 1.13 0.60 -2.86
N THR A 96 0.27 -0.41 -2.76
CA THR A 96 0.70 -1.82 -2.76
C THR A 96 1.35 -2.20 -4.09
N ALA A 97 0.73 -1.82 -5.21
CA ALA A 97 1.27 -2.09 -6.53
C ALA A 97 2.61 -1.36 -6.80
N ASP A 98 2.80 -0.16 -6.25
CA ASP A 98 4.07 0.57 -6.37
C ASP A 98 5.26 -0.16 -5.72
N ILE A 99 5.01 -0.90 -4.63
CA ILE A 99 6.06 -1.58 -3.85
C ILE A 99 6.20 -3.06 -4.20
N CYS A 100 5.09 -3.77 -4.41
CA CYS A 100 5.03 -5.23 -4.45
C CYS A 100 4.50 -5.80 -5.78
N ALA A 101 4.34 -4.98 -6.83
CA ALA A 101 3.96 -5.51 -8.16
C ALA A 101 5.01 -6.47 -8.72
N GLU A 102 6.29 -6.19 -8.42
CA GLU A 102 7.39 -7.10 -8.68
C GLU A 102 7.89 -7.71 -7.36
N PRO A 103 8.39 -8.97 -7.38
CA PRO A 103 8.95 -9.60 -6.20
C PRO A 103 10.13 -8.82 -5.63
N ILE A 104 10.21 -8.73 -4.31
CA ILE A 104 11.39 -8.21 -3.63
C ILE A 104 12.55 -9.18 -3.87
N GLN A 105 13.63 -8.69 -4.44
CA GLN A 105 14.79 -9.49 -4.79
C GLN A 105 15.94 -9.30 -3.80
N TYR A 106 16.70 -10.37 -3.61
CA TYR A 106 17.91 -10.37 -2.82
C TYR A 106 19.10 -10.45 -3.74
N VAL A 107 20.06 -9.54 -3.55
CA VAL A 107 21.24 -9.38 -4.38
C VAL A 107 22.49 -9.50 -3.52
N LEU A 108 23.55 -10.06 -4.05
CA LEU A 108 24.82 -10.18 -3.32
C LEU A 108 25.55 -8.84 -3.26
N ARG A 109 26.01 -8.46 -2.07
CA ARG A 109 26.98 -7.38 -1.92
C ARG A 109 28.38 -7.92 -2.11
N GLY A 110 28.88 -7.91 -3.31
CA GLY A 110 30.23 -8.37 -3.62
C GLY A 110 30.29 -9.32 -4.81
N THR A 111 31.43 -9.94 -5.03
CA THR A 111 31.75 -10.75 -6.22
C THR A 111 32.21 -12.15 -5.89
N ASP A 112 31.70 -12.77 -4.85
CA ASP A 112 32.01 -14.14 -4.45
C ASP A 112 31.09 -15.13 -5.18
N ASP A 113 31.65 -15.94 -6.09
CA ASP A 113 30.88 -16.85 -6.95
C ASP A 113 30.06 -17.86 -6.15
N LYS A 114 30.58 -18.40 -5.04
CA LYS A 114 29.83 -19.35 -4.20
C LYS A 114 28.63 -18.71 -3.53
N LYS A 115 28.80 -17.47 -3.07
CA LYS A 115 27.70 -16.70 -2.45
C LYS A 115 26.69 -16.25 -3.49
N SER A 116 27.10 -16.07 -4.75
CA SER A 116 26.19 -15.79 -5.86
C SER A 116 25.22 -16.94 -6.12
N ASP A 117 25.71 -18.18 -6.10
CA ASP A 117 24.88 -19.38 -6.23
C ASP A 117 23.90 -19.50 -5.06
N GLU A 118 24.36 -19.23 -3.83
CA GLU A 118 23.50 -19.26 -2.64
C GLU A 118 22.42 -18.18 -2.68
N ILE A 119 22.69 -16.97 -3.21
CA ILE A 119 21.69 -15.91 -3.43
C ILE A 119 20.64 -16.34 -4.45
N SER A 120 21.07 -16.94 -5.57
CA SER A 120 20.15 -17.43 -6.59
C SER A 120 19.22 -18.51 -6.01
N TRP A 121 19.79 -19.41 -5.19
CA TRP A 121 19.00 -20.42 -4.48
C TRP A 121 18.06 -19.81 -3.43
N LEU A 122 18.51 -18.79 -2.68
CA LEU A 122 17.64 -18.05 -1.74
C LEU A 122 16.42 -17.47 -2.46
N ASN A 123 16.60 -16.78 -3.60
CA ASN A 123 15.48 -16.23 -4.37
C ASN A 123 14.54 -17.34 -4.87
N ALA A 124 15.07 -18.47 -5.33
CA ALA A 124 14.25 -19.61 -5.77
C ALA A 124 13.41 -20.20 -4.61
N ILE A 125 13.97 -20.33 -3.40
CA ILE A 125 13.25 -20.77 -2.21
C ILE A 125 12.14 -19.75 -1.85
N MET A 126 12.43 -18.45 -1.89
CA MET A 126 11.43 -17.42 -1.61
C MET A 126 10.27 -17.46 -2.60
N ASP A 127 10.54 -17.77 -3.86
CA ASP A 127 9.52 -17.94 -4.90
C ASP A 127 8.67 -19.19 -4.63
N SER A 128 9.29 -20.32 -4.27
CA SER A 128 8.58 -21.56 -3.94
C SER A 128 7.67 -21.42 -2.71
N GLU A 129 8.05 -20.57 -1.75
CA GLU A 129 7.27 -20.24 -0.54
C GLU A 129 6.20 -19.15 -0.76
N ASN A 130 5.90 -18.79 -2.00
CA ASN A 130 4.93 -17.74 -2.35
C ASN A 130 5.15 -16.42 -1.59
N LYS A 131 6.42 -16.06 -1.37
CA LYS A 131 6.77 -14.85 -0.61
C LYS A 131 6.14 -13.59 -1.19
N GLN A 132 5.97 -13.51 -2.52
CA GLN A 132 5.37 -12.36 -3.17
C GLN A 132 3.91 -12.13 -2.72
N GLU A 133 3.11 -13.19 -2.59
CA GLU A 133 1.74 -13.07 -2.06
C GLU A 133 1.73 -12.54 -0.62
N CYS A 134 2.62 -13.09 0.21
CA CYS A 134 2.80 -12.62 1.58
C CYS A 134 3.24 -11.14 1.63
N ASP A 135 4.14 -10.70 0.73
CA ASP A 135 4.60 -9.32 0.64
C ASP A 135 3.46 -8.37 0.22
N ILE A 136 2.62 -8.76 -0.73
CA ILE A 136 1.45 -8.01 -1.16
C ILE A 136 0.49 -7.79 0.01
N ASP A 137 0.19 -8.84 0.77
CA ASP A 137 -0.69 -8.74 1.93
C ASP A 137 -0.10 -7.88 3.05
N ILE A 138 1.20 -7.98 3.30
CA ILE A 138 1.92 -7.11 4.23
C ILE A 138 1.83 -5.65 3.78
N CYS A 139 2.04 -5.37 2.49
CA CYS A 139 1.95 -4.02 1.96
C CYS A 139 0.53 -3.45 2.07
N ARG A 140 -0.51 -4.28 1.83
CA ARG A 140 -1.91 -3.90 2.05
C ARG A 140 -2.16 -3.56 3.52
N TRP A 141 -1.84 -4.44 4.45
CA TRP A 141 -2.05 -4.19 5.87
C TRP A 141 -1.30 -2.97 6.38
N ARG A 142 -0.06 -2.75 5.94
CA ARG A 142 0.69 -1.52 6.26
C ARG A 142 -0.05 -0.27 5.82
N SER A 143 -0.58 -0.26 4.60
CA SER A 143 -1.33 0.86 4.05
C SER A 143 -2.69 1.04 4.74
N ILE A 144 -3.42 -0.07 4.98
CA ILE A 144 -4.75 -0.04 5.61
C ILE A 144 -4.69 0.46 7.06
N CYS A 145 -3.82 -0.12 7.89
CA CYS A 145 -3.85 0.14 9.33
C CYS A 145 -2.54 0.66 9.93
N GLY A 146 -1.51 0.88 9.11
CA GLY A 146 -0.24 1.44 9.54
C GLY A 146 0.77 0.41 10.06
N THR A 147 0.42 -0.86 10.16
CA THR A 147 1.29 -1.96 10.59
C THR A 147 0.84 -3.29 9.98
N ALA A 148 1.80 -4.17 9.75
CA ALA A 148 1.57 -5.54 9.31
C ALA A 148 2.53 -6.48 10.04
N TYR A 149 2.26 -7.77 9.98
CA TYR A 149 3.07 -8.78 10.66
C TYR A 149 3.33 -9.96 9.73
N ARG A 150 4.61 -10.36 9.63
CA ARG A 150 5.00 -11.61 9.00
C ARG A 150 5.34 -12.62 10.09
N PHE A 151 4.82 -13.81 9.97
CA PHE A 151 5.22 -14.96 10.76
C PHE A 151 6.14 -15.86 9.94
N ILE A 152 7.25 -16.29 10.55
CA ILE A 152 8.17 -17.26 9.99
C ILE A 152 8.03 -18.52 10.83
N GLY A 153 7.16 -19.42 10.37
CA GLY A 153 6.85 -20.67 11.03
C GLY A 153 7.96 -21.70 10.91
N ASN A 154 7.89 -22.72 11.77
CA ASN A 154 8.63 -23.93 11.59
C ASN A 154 7.72 -24.91 10.85
N ASP A 155 8.23 -25.56 9.85
CA ASP A 155 7.62 -26.78 9.35
C ASP A 155 7.89 -27.92 10.36
N GLU A 156 7.13 -27.94 11.46
CA GLU A 156 7.26 -28.98 12.49
C GLU A 156 6.53 -30.26 12.08
N GLY A 157 7.05 -30.95 11.06
CA GLY A 157 6.66 -32.33 10.78
C GLY A 157 5.33 -32.54 10.05
N ASN A 158 4.64 -31.50 9.62
CA ASN A 158 3.49 -31.56 8.74
C ASN A 158 3.83 -31.16 7.29
N GLY A 159 5.10 -30.78 7.04
CA GLY A 159 5.56 -30.41 5.72
C GLY A 159 5.44 -31.56 4.72
N SER A 160 5.08 -31.25 3.51
CA SER A 160 5.12 -32.19 2.40
C SER A 160 6.56 -32.60 2.15
N VAL A 161 6.80 -33.85 1.79
CA VAL A 161 8.10 -34.32 1.30
C VAL A 161 8.56 -33.53 0.05
N LEU A 162 7.65 -32.76 -0.51
CA LEU A 162 7.87 -31.92 -1.70
C LEU A 162 8.35 -30.50 -1.35
N ASP A 163 8.30 -30.09 -0.05
CA ASP A 163 8.70 -28.75 0.36
C ASP A 163 10.23 -28.64 0.36
N GLU A 164 10.72 -27.60 -0.31
CA GLU A 164 12.14 -27.34 -0.42
C GLU A 164 12.72 -26.59 0.77
N SER A 165 11.86 -25.97 1.58
CA SER A 165 12.24 -25.16 2.74
C SER A 165 11.82 -25.78 4.07
N ASP A 166 12.52 -25.44 5.15
CA ASP A 166 12.17 -25.84 6.52
C ASP A 166 11.39 -24.75 7.26
N PHE A 167 10.82 -23.81 6.54
CA PHE A 167 10.05 -22.69 7.10
C PHE A 167 8.88 -22.34 6.20
N GLU A 168 7.85 -21.79 6.84
CA GLU A 168 6.68 -21.25 6.18
C GLU A 168 6.63 -19.73 6.38
N LEU A 169 6.18 -19.00 5.37
CA LEU A 169 5.95 -17.56 5.42
C LEU A 169 4.46 -17.28 5.41
N SER A 170 3.97 -16.53 6.39
CA SER A 170 2.57 -16.09 6.40
C SER A 170 2.44 -14.63 6.79
N SER A 171 1.43 -13.97 6.19
CA SER A 171 0.96 -12.65 6.62
C SER A 171 -0.07 -12.82 7.72
N GLU A 172 0.18 -12.23 8.86
CA GLU A 172 -0.69 -12.34 10.03
C GLU A 172 -1.61 -11.13 10.13
N ASN A 173 -2.88 -11.38 10.49
CA ASN A 173 -3.85 -10.31 10.68
C ASN A 173 -3.47 -9.42 11.88
N PRO A 174 -3.28 -8.09 11.68
CA PRO A 174 -2.88 -7.17 12.74
C PRO A 174 -3.89 -7.01 13.88
N ILE A 175 -5.14 -7.44 13.70
CA ILE A 175 -6.15 -7.47 14.78
C ILE A 175 -5.77 -8.50 15.84
N TYR A 176 -5.16 -9.61 15.42
CA TYR A 176 -4.87 -10.76 16.28
C TYR A 176 -3.37 -10.94 16.55
N THR A 177 -2.52 -10.08 16.00
CA THR A 177 -1.07 -10.24 16.12
C THR A 177 -0.42 -8.91 16.50
N PHE A 178 0.52 -8.96 17.45
CA PHE A 178 1.28 -7.78 17.84
C PHE A 178 2.67 -8.13 18.37
N VAL A 179 3.54 -7.12 18.40
CA VAL A 179 4.89 -7.21 18.95
C VAL A 179 5.05 -6.21 20.08
N VAL A 180 5.63 -6.64 21.18
CA VAL A 180 5.97 -5.83 22.36
C VAL A 180 7.46 -5.52 22.33
N TYR A 181 7.83 -4.30 22.67
CA TYR A 181 9.19 -3.80 22.61
C TYR A 181 9.78 -3.50 24.00
N PHE A 182 11.08 -3.66 24.11
CA PHE A 182 11.85 -3.06 25.19
C PHE A 182 12.02 -1.54 24.96
N PRO A 183 12.39 -0.75 26.01
CA PRO A 183 12.58 0.68 25.86
C PRO A 183 13.68 1.09 24.84
N ASN A 184 14.56 0.17 24.48
CA ASN A 184 15.60 0.35 23.45
C ASN A 184 15.11 0.01 22.02
N ASN A 185 13.80 -0.13 21.82
CA ASN A 185 13.16 -0.49 20.56
C ASN A 185 13.56 -1.87 19.99
N LYS A 186 14.09 -2.77 20.83
CA LYS A 186 14.27 -4.17 20.46
C LYS A 186 13.01 -4.96 20.78
N PRO A 187 12.57 -5.91 19.95
CA PRO A 187 11.45 -6.78 20.25
C PRO A 187 11.70 -7.56 21.54
N ALA A 188 10.72 -7.57 22.43
CA ALA A 188 10.74 -8.29 23.69
C ALA A 188 10.03 -9.65 23.57
N PHE A 189 8.83 -9.62 23.03
CA PHE A 189 8.05 -10.80 22.68
C PHE A 189 6.99 -10.42 21.64
N SER A 190 6.49 -11.40 20.91
CA SER A 190 5.31 -11.28 20.06
C SER A 190 4.18 -12.12 20.59
N CYS A 191 2.97 -11.80 20.19
CA CYS A 191 1.78 -12.55 20.53
C CYS A 191 0.90 -12.74 19.30
N GLN A 192 0.40 -13.96 19.12
CA GLN A 192 -0.67 -14.32 18.19
C GLN A 192 -1.87 -14.77 19.03
N ILE A 193 -3.02 -14.15 18.76
CA ILE A 193 -4.30 -14.50 19.39
C ILE A 193 -5.00 -15.49 18.45
N ARG A 194 -5.42 -16.62 19.00
CA ARG A 194 -6.17 -17.65 18.30
C ARG A 194 -7.42 -17.98 19.11
N GLU A 195 -8.44 -18.48 18.45
CA GLU A 195 -9.67 -18.96 19.08
C GLU A 195 -9.80 -20.47 18.82
N ASP A 196 -10.24 -21.21 19.83
CA ASP A 196 -10.62 -22.61 19.69
C ASP A 196 -12.03 -22.78 19.08
N GLU A 197 -12.46 -24.02 18.86
CA GLU A 197 -13.79 -24.34 18.33
C GLU A 197 -14.94 -23.83 19.20
N ASN A 198 -14.67 -23.56 20.49
CA ASN A 198 -15.65 -23.04 21.45
C ASN A 198 -15.63 -21.50 21.54
N GLY A 199 -14.79 -20.81 20.77
CA GLY A 199 -14.61 -19.36 20.82
C GLY A 199 -13.78 -18.88 22.00
N GLN A 200 -12.99 -19.76 22.64
CA GLN A 200 -12.12 -19.40 23.74
C GLN A 200 -10.77 -18.91 23.19
N GLU A 201 -10.36 -17.71 23.60
CA GLU A 201 -9.07 -17.14 23.21
C GLU A 201 -7.90 -17.87 23.87
N PHE A 202 -6.89 -18.18 23.08
CA PHE A 202 -5.58 -18.60 23.54
C PHE A 202 -4.49 -17.81 22.82
N TYR A 203 -3.35 -17.67 23.50
CA TYR A 203 -2.30 -16.74 23.11
C TYR A 203 -0.99 -17.49 22.92
N PHE A 204 -0.44 -17.44 21.72
CA PHE A 204 0.92 -17.89 21.44
C PHE A 204 1.88 -16.72 21.55
N CYS A 205 2.75 -16.76 22.54
CA CYS A 205 3.77 -15.74 22.77
C CYS A 205 5.15 -16.30 22.48
N TYR A 206 5.96 -15.53 21.73
CA TYR A 206 7.31 -15.93 21.36
C TYR A 206 8.32 -14.89 21.83
N THR A 207 9.37 -15.36 22.50
CA THR A 207 10.59 -14.62 22.80
C THR A 207 11.74 -15.15 21.92
N ASN A 208 12.93 -14.57 21.99
CA ASN A 208 14.07 -15.10 21.25
C ASN A 208 14.41 -16.56 21.59
N GLY A 209 14.19 -17.00 22.84
CA GLY A 209 14.60 -18.32 23.29
C GLY A 209 13.46 -19.28 23.63
N GLN A 210 12.26 -18.78 23.84
CA GLN A 210 11.15 -19.58 24.32
C GLN A 210 9.83 -19.19 23.65
N TRP A 211 8.92 -20.15 23.55
CA TRP A 211 7.52 -19.91 23.20
C TRP A 211 6.62 -20.29 24.38
N PHE A 212 5.45 -19.69 24.45
CA PHE A 212 4.49 -19.83 25.52
C PHE A 212 3.08 -19.93 24.96
N GLU A 213 2.29 -20.88 25.45
CA GLU A 213 0.85 -20.99 25.21
C GLU A 213 0.11 -20.61 26.49
N ILE A 214 -0.72 -19.56 26.39
CA ILE A 214 -1.46 -18.99 27.50
C ILE A 214 -2.95 -19.05 27.20
N SER A 215 -3.74 -19.57 28.13
CA SER A 215 -5.21 -19.59 28.03
C SER A 215 -5.80 -19.35 29.42
N GLU A 216 -6.96 -18.64 29.47
CA GLU A 216 -7.64 -18.27 30.71
C GLU A 216 -6.74 -17.56 31.75
N GLY A 217 -5.80 -16.74 31.23
CA GLY A 217 -4.84 -16.04 32.11
C GLY A 217 -3.81 -16.93 32.79
N LYS A 218 -3.64 -18.18 32.36
CA LYS A 218 -2.67 -19.14 32.90
C LYS A 218 -1.76 -19.65 31.78
N LEU A 219 -0.49 -19.84 32.14
CA LEU A 219 0.47 -20.52 31.27
C LEU A 219 0.10 -22.01 31.20
N ARG A 220 -0.17 -22.50 29.97
CA ARG A 220 -0.53 -23.90 29.70
C ARG A 220 0.68 -24.74 29.30
N ARG A 221 1.43 -24.23 28.31
CA ARG A 221 2.62 -24.91 27.78
C ARG A 221 3.71 -23.88 27.51
N PHE A 222 4.93 -24.32 27.46
CA PHE A 222 6.07 -23.55 27.00
C PHE A 222 7.17 -24.47 26.49
N GLY A 223 8.02 -23.96 25.63
CA GLY A 223 9.12 -24.70 25.04
C GLY A 223 10.23 -23.79 24.54
N VAL A 224 11.21 -24.39 23.91
CA VAL A 224 12.32 -23.67 23.29
C VAL A 224 11.89 -23.15 21.91
N ASN A 225 12.21 -21.89 21.62
CA ASN A 225 12.01 -21.34 20.30
C ASN A 225 13.21 -21.69 19.41
N GLY A 226 13.01 -22.63 18.48
CA GLY A 226 14.06 -23.11 17.58
C GLY A 226 14.59 -22.07 16.60
N ASN A 227 13.88 -20.94 16.40
CA ASN A 227 14.31 -19.86 15.50
C ASN A 227 15.48 -19.05 16.06
N GLY A 228 15.72 -19.08 17.37
CA GLY A 228 16.72 -18.21 18.02
C GLY A 228 16.36 -16.70 17.98
N ALA A 229 15.21 -16.35 17.42
CA ALA A 229 14.68 -15.01 17.34
C ALA A 229 13.15 -15.05 17.38
N ILE A 230 12.51 -13.90 17.61
CA ILE A 230 11.05 -13.79 17.58
C ILE A 230 10.56 -14.00 16.15
N PRO A 231 9.70 -15.02 15.89
CA PRO A 231 9.29 -15.38 14.52
C PRO A 231 8.29 -14.40 13.90
N VAL A 232 7.64 -13.57 14.69
CA VAL A 232 6.71 -12.53 14.24
C VAL A 232 7.48 -11.22 14.06
N ILE A 233 7.48 -10.71 12.84
CA ILE A 233 8.18 -9.48 12.48
C ILE A 233 7.15 -8.42 12.12
N GLU A 234 7.25 -7.27 12.78
CA GLU A 234 6.43 -6.12 12.47
C GLU A 234 6.97 -5.35 11.26
N TYR A 235 6.06 -4.98 10.35
CA TYR A 235 6.28 -4.15 9.18
C TYR A 235 5.47 -2.85 9.31
N PRO A 236 5.98 -1.83 10.01
CA PRO A 236 5.28 -0.57 10.15
C PRO A 236 5.29 0.23 8.83
N ASN A 237 4.20 0.94 8.55
CA ASN A 237 4.09 1.81 7.38
C ASN A 237 5.04 3.02 7.51
N ASN A 238 5.12 3.57 8.71
CA ASN A 238 6.01 4.67 9.07
C ASN A 238 6.37 4.58 10.57
N SER A 239 7.21 5.49 11.05
CA SER A 239 7.67 5.49 12.44
C SER A 239 6.55 5.65 13.48
N ARG A 240 5.41 6.21 13.09
CA ARG A 240 4.23 6.43 13.95
C ARG A 240 3.14 5.39 13.74
N ARG A 241 3.32 4.45 12.83
CA ARG A 241 2.30 3.45 12.44
C ARG A 241 1.00 4.10 11.97
N LEU A 242 1.13 5.21 11.24
CA LEU A 242 0.01 5.87 10.59
C LEU A 242 -0.43 5.06 9.38
N SER A 243 -1.73 4.85 9.26
CA SER A 243 -2.35 4.36 8.04
C SER A 243 -2.31 5.43 6.94
N ASP A 244 -2.29 4.98 5.70
CA ASP A 244 -2.44 5.90 4.57
C ASP A 244 -3.86 6.46 4.50
N ILE A 245 -4.86 5.68 4.93
CA ILE A 245 -6.27 6.07 4.91
C ILE A 245 -6.56 7.20 5.90
N GLU A 246 -5.98 7.15 7.11
CA GLU A 246 -6.30 8.06 8.22
C GLU A 246 -6.22 9.54 7.84
N MET A 247 -5.22 9.89 7.02
CA MET A 247 -4.97 11.28 6.66
C MET A 247 -6.05 11.90 5.76
N THR A 248 -6.83 11.07 5.09
CA THR A 248 -7.80 11.51 4.08
C THR A 248 -9.23 11.03 4.34
N ILE A 249 -9.51 10.41 5.49
CA ILE A 249 -10.87 9.97 5.85
C ILE A 249 -11.88 11.12 5.74
N ALA A 250 -11.57 12.30 6.29
CA ALA A 250 -12.47 13.44 6.27
C ALA A 250 -12.80 13.93 4.84
N ILE A 251 -11.80 13.89 3.94
CA ILE A 251 -11.98 14.27 2.52
C ILE A 251 -12.83 13.21 1.81
N THR A 252 -12.55 11.93 2.04
CA THR A 252 -13.31 10.83 1.44
C THR A 252 -14.77 10.85 1.90
N ASP A 253 -15.04 11.11 3.19
CA ASP A 253 -16.38 11.24 3.72
C ASP A 253 -17.13 12.44 3.11
N ALA A 254 -16.45 13.57 2.88
CA ALA A 254 -17.01 14.72 2.20
C ALA A 254 -17.37 14.41 0.73
N ILE A 255 -16.49 13.71 0.00
CA ILE A 255 -16.72 13.25 -1.37
C ILE A 255 -17.93 12.31 -1.45
N ASN A 256 -18.03 11.35 -0.52
CA ASN A 256 -19.18 10.43 -0.43
C ASN A 256 -20.49 11.17 -0.17
N THR A 257 -20.45 12.16 0.72
CA THR A 257 -21.61 12.98 1.03
C THR A 257 -22.04 13.80 -0.17
N LEU A 258 -21.09 14.49 -0.81
CA LEU A 258 -21.35 15.30 -2.01
C LEU A 258 -21.90 14.45 -3.16
N SER A 259 -21.30 13.28 -3.43
CA SER A 259 -21.75 12.36 -4.48
C SER A 259 -23.17 11.86 -4.21
N SER A 260 -23.47 11.48 -2.97
CA SER A 260 -24.80 11.05 -2.55
C SER A 260 -25.84 12.18 -2.67
N ASP A 261 -25.48 13.41 -2.29
CA ASP A 261 -26.40 14.55 -2.34
C ASP A 261 -26.63 15.04 -3.78
N ARG A 262 -25.67 14.88 -4.67
CA ARG A 262 -25.87 15.14 -6.11
C ARG A 262 -26.93 14.21 -6.71
N ILE A 263 -26.88 12.92 -6.42
CA ILE A 263 -27.89 11.96 -6.90
C ILE A 263 -29.24 12.23 -6.24
N ASN A 264 -29.26 12.49 -4.93
CA ASN A 264 -30.47 12.86 -4.23
C ASN A 264 -31.11 14.14 -4.82
N GLY A 265 -30.30 15.10 -5.23
CA GLY A 265 -30.76 16.33 -5.88
C GLY A 265 -31.41 16.05 -7.24
N ILE A 266 -30.80 15.19 -8.06
CA ILE A 266 -31.36 14.78 -9.36
C ILE A 266 -32.71 14.06 -9.13
N GLU A 267 -32.79 13.14 -8.18
CA GLU A 267 -34.01 12.41 -7.86
C GLU A 267 -35.15 13.37 -7.34
N GLN A 268 -34.78 14.35 -6.52
CA GLN A 268 -35.70 15.38 -6.07
C GLN A 268 -36.17 16.30 -7.21
N PHE A 269 -35.30 16.59 -8.18
CA PHE A 269 -35.63 17.38 -9.36
C PHE A 269 -36.68 16.67 -10.24
N VAL A 270 -36.49 15.36 -10.46
CA VAL A 270 -37.46 14.52 -11.20
C VAL A 270 -38.81 14.46 -10.46
N SER A 271 -38.82 14.54 -9.13
CA SER A 271 -39.99 14.57 -8.27
C SER A 271 -40.40 16.03 -7.93
N SER A 272 -40.43 16.93 -8.93
CA SER A 272 -40.68 18.33 -8.76
C SER A 272 -42.05 18.61 -8.06
N TRP A 273 -42.08 19.69 -7.27
CA TRP A 273 -43.29 20.11 -6.63
C TRP A 273 -44.18 20.89 -7.61
N VAL A 274 -45.44 20.47 -7.75
CA VAL A 274 -46.43 21.24 -8.48
C VAL A 274 -47.07 22.24 -7.52
N LYS A 275 -46.94 23.54 -7.82
CA LYS A 275 -47.53 24.64 -7.09
C LYS A 275 -48.84 25.00 -7.74
N PHE A 276 -49.93 24.86 -7.02
CA PHE A 276 -51.26 25.30 -7.43
C PHE A 276 -51.57 26.67 -6.82
N VAL A 277 -51.89 27.64 -7.63
CA VAL A 277 -52.28 28.98 -7.19
C VAL A 277 -53.71 29.24 -7.69
N ASN A 278 -54.59 29.61 -6.76
CA ASN A 278 -56.01 29.84 -7.04
C ASN A 278 -56.78 28.68 -7.69
N CYS A 279 -56.33 27.45 -7.39
CA CYS A 279 -56.91 26.20 -7.92
C CYS A 279 -57.54 25.40 -6.79
N GLU A 280 -58.72 24.86 -7.03
CA GLU A 280 -59.37 23.89 -6.15
C GLU A 280 -59.02 22.47 -6.67
N VAL A 281 -58.08 21.78 -6.01
CA VAL A 281 -57.63 20.44 -6.38
C VAL A 281 -57.75 19.55 -5.16
N ASP A 282 -58.60 18.55 -5.24
CA ASP A 282 -58.66 17.51 -4.23
C ASP A 282 -57.62 16.44 -4.45
N ARG A 283 -57.41 15.57 -3.46
CA ARG A 283 -56.40 14.54 -3.48
C ARG A 283 -56.62 13.53 -4.61
N ASP A 284 -57.84 13.16 -4.88
CA ASP A 284 -58.22 12.11 -5.85
C ASP A 284 -58.03 12.63 -7.27
N SER A 285 -58.41 13.90 -7.52
CA SER A 285 -58.16 14.58 -8.79
C SER A 285 -56.66 14.73 -9.07
N PHE A 286 -55.85 15.02 -8.03
CA PHE A 286 -54.43 15.14 -8.16
C PHE A 286 -53.77 13.77 -8.52
N LEU A 287 -54.20 12.69 -7.88
CA LEU A 287 -53.68 11.34 -8.17
C LEU A 287 -54.09 10.87 -9.59
N SER A 288 -55.32 11.20 -10.03
CA SER A 288 -55.78 10.89 -11.40
C SER A 288 -54.98 11.66 -12.45
N MET A 289 -54.73 12.94 -12.23
CA MET A 289 -53.93 13.80 -13.11
C MET A 289 -52.45 13.24 -13.25
N ARG A 290 -51.91 12.76 -12.13
CA ARG A 290 -50.56 12.15 -12.14
C ARG A 290 -50.52 10.83 -12.92
N GLN A 291 -51.58 10.03 -12.85
CA GLN A 291 -51.64 8.77 -13.59
C GLN A 291 -51.89 8.95 -15.09
N GLU A 292 -52.71 9.91 -15.46
CA GLU A 292 -53.06 10.23 -16.83
C GLU A 292 -52.05 11.11 -17.55
N GLY A 293 -51.10 11.72 -16.79
CA GLY A 293 -50.09 12.64 -17.33
C GLY A 293 -50.67 13.95 -17.88
N ALA A 294 -51.94 14.28 -17.57
CA ALA A 294 -52.63 15.48 -18.01
C ALA A 294 -53.01 16.35 -16.81
N LEU A 295 -52.75 17.66 -16.89
CA LEU A 295 -53.01 18.63 -15.85
C LEU A 295 -54.19 19.49 -16.28
N VAL A 296 -55.37 19.27 -15.73
CA VAL A 296 -56.58 20.06 -15.96
C VAL A 296 -56.87 20.88 -14.72
N VAL A 297 -56.74 22.20 -14.83
CA VAL A 297 -56.93 23.13 -13.71
C VAL A 297 -58.21 23.95 -13.92
N LYS A 298 -59.10 23.92 -12.94
CA LYS A 298 -60.30 24.80 -12.93
C LYS A 298 -60.03 26.01 -12.07
N SER A 299 -60.28 27.20 -12.62
CA SER A 299 -60.23 28.45 -11.88
C SER A 299 -61.44 28.52 -10.94
N ASN A 300 -61.23 28.97 -9.72
CA ASN A 300 -62.31 29.19 -8.75
C ASN A 300 -63.17 30.39 -9.21
N ASN A 301 -64.42 30.13 -9.48
CA ASN A 301 -65.34 31.15 -10.00
C ASN A 301 -65.49 32.35 -9.01
N GLY A 302 -64.92 33.50 -9.30
CA GLY A 302 -65.15 34.74 -8.57
C GLY A 302 -63.94 35.61 -8.26
N THR A 303 -62.75 35.24 -8.58
CA THR A 303 -61.55 36.05 -8.40
C THR A 303 -60.98 36.53 -9.75
N GLU A 304 -60.58 37.80 -9.83
CA GLU A 304 -59.84 38.32 -11.03
C GLU A 304 -58.52 37.68 -11.30
N ASN A 305 -58.02 36.82 -10.39
CA ASN A 305 -56.77 36.12 -10.51
C ASN A 305 -56.96 34.79 -11.25
N LYS A 306 -56.26 34.60 -12.34
CA LYS A 306 -56.23 33.36 -13.11
C LYS A 306 -55.68 32.21 -12.30
N ALA A 307 -56.23 31.01 -12.49
CA ALA A 307 -55.61 29.78 -12.01
C ALA A 307 -54.25 29.58 -12.69
N ASP A 308 -53.24 29.36 -11.91
CA ASP A 308 -51.89 29.14 -12.36
C ASP A 308 -51.32 27.88 -11.73
N VAL A 309 -50.64 27.06 -12.54
CA VAL A 309 -49.95 25.86 -12.10
C VAL A 309 -48.52 25.96 -12.55
N ASP A 310 -47.65 26.11 -11.59
CA ASP A 310 -46.23 26.21 -11.82
C ASP A 310 -45.52 24.99 -11.23
N VAL A 311 -44.51 24.50 -11.94
CA VAL A 311 -43.64 23.45 -11.45
C VAL A 311 -42.43 24.11 -10.82
N MET A 312 -42.39 24.10 -9.49
CA MET A 312 -41.21 24.59 -8.78
C MET A 312 -40.03 23.64 -9.04
N THR A 313 -39.22 23.97 -10.04
CA THR A 313 -37.93 23.32 -10.28
C THR A 313 -36.88 24.10 -9.51
N THR A 314 -36.19 23.42 -8.60
CA THR A 314 -35.00 23.98 -8.00
C THR A 314 -33.85 23.70 -8.99
N GLU A 315 -33.27 24.74 -9.58
CA GLU A 315 -32.08 24.55 -10.44
C GLU A 315 -30.98 23.94 -9.61
N LEU A 316 -30.64 22.69 -9.94
CA LEU A 316 -29.52 22.02 -9.32
C LEU A 316 -28.24 22.45 -10.04
N ASN A 317 -27.38 23.24 -9.41
CA ASN A 317 -26.11 23.64 -9.99
C ASN A 317 -25.13 22.48 -9.94
N GLN A 318 -25.27 21.55 -10.89
CA GLN A 318 -24.39 20.38 -11.03
C GLN A 318 -22.94 20.77 -11.32
N THR A 319 -22.73 21.92 -11.97
CA THR A 319 -21.41 22.44 -12.30
C THR A 319 -20.62 22.85 -11.07
N GLU A 320 -21.23 23.56 -10.14
CA GLU A 320 -20.58 23.93 -8.86
C GLU A 320 -20.25 22.67 -8.04
N GLY A 321 -21.18 21.70 -7.97
CA GLY A 321 -20.93 20.42 -7.33
C GLY A 321 -19.75 19.66 -7.93
N GLN A 322 -19.56 19.74 -9.26
CA GLN A 322 -18.41 19.12 -9.92
C GLN A 322 -17.08 19.84 -9.62
N VAL A 323 -17.10 21.17 -9.52
CA VAL A 323 -15.90 21.94 -9.15
C VAL A 323 -15.45 21.56 -7.73
N VAL A 324 -16.37 21.52 -6.76
CA VAL A 324 -16.05 21.12 -5.39
C VAL A 324 -15.55 19.67 -5.32
N PHE A 325 -16.16 18.76 -6.08
CA PHE A 325 -15.69 17.37 -6.17
C PHE A 325 -14.26 17.30 -6.68
N ASN A 326 -13.95 18.01 -7.75
CA ASN A 326 -12.62 18.02 -8.34
C ASN A 326 -11.57 18.61 -7.39
N ASP A 327 -11.88 19.70 -6.70
CA ASP A 327 -10.98 20.31 -5.69
C ASP A 327 -10.69 19.32 -4.54
N LEU A 328 -11.72 18.68 -3.99
CA LEU A 328 -11.53 17.68 -2.94
C LEU A 328 -10.71 16.48 -3.42
N PHE A 329 -10.95 16.03 -4.65
CA PHE A 329 -10.21 14.91 -5.23
C PHE A 329 -8.76 15.27 -5.49
N GLU A 330 -8.46 16.46 -6.00
CA GLU A 330 -7.08 16.95 -6.15
C GLU A 330 -6.37 17.06 -4.81
N ARG A 331 -7.04 17.59 -3.76
CA ARG A 331 -6.48 17.63 -2.39
C ARG A 331 -6.21 16.24 -1.83
N PHE A 332 -7.09 15.28 -2.12
CA PHE A 332 -6.87 13.88 -1.76
C PHE A 332 -5.57 13.35 -2.39
N LEU A 333 -5.37 13.56 -3.69
CA LEU A 333 -4.17 13.14 -4.42
C LEU A 333 -2.92 13.83 -3.87
N ASP A 334 -2.96 15.14 -3.63
CA ASP A 334 -1.85 15.92 -3.08
C ASP A 334 -1.41 15.42 -1.70
N ILE A 335 -2.37 15.21 -0.77
CA ILE A 335 -2.07 14.72 0.57
C ILE A 335 -1.45 13.33 0.53
N GLN A 336 -1.97 12.46 -0.32
CA GLN A 336 -1.48 11.09 -0.48
C GLN A 336 -0.18 10.99 -1.31
N GLY A 337 0.21 12.08 -2.00
CA GLY A 337 1.35 12.08 -2.89
C GLY A 337 1.16 11.18 -4.09
N LEU A 338 -0.05 11.13 -4.63
CA LEU A 338 -0.39 10.34 -5.80
C LEU A 338 -0.39 11.20 -7.05
N ALA A 339 0.10 10.65 -8.15
CA ALA A 339 0.05 11.33 -9.44
C ALA A 339 -1.38 11.50 -9.95
N ASN A 340 -1.70 12.70 -10.47
CA ASN A 340 -2.99 12.97 -11.10
C ASN A 340 -3.01 12.47 -12.54
N ARG A 341 -3.82 11.45 -12.83
CA ARG A 341 -3.96 10.87 -14.18
C ARG A 341 -4.75 11.76 -15.16
N ALA A 342 -5.55 12.71 -14.65
CA ALA A 342 -6.44 13.52 -15.49
C ALA A 342 -5.71 14.58 -16.35
N SER A 343 -4.44 14.88 -16.05
CA SER A 343 -3.66 15.93 -16.75
C SER A 343 -2.97 15.45 -18.04
N ILE A 344 -3.34 14.29 -18.61
CA ILE A 344 -2.61 13.61 -19.69
C ILE A 344 -2.84 14.23 -21.09
N ASN A 345 -3.57 15.32 -21.24
CA ASN A 345 -3.94 15.86 -22.55
C ASN A 345 -3.09 17.07 -23.00
N SER A 346 -1.81 16.84 -23.39
CA SER A 346 -1.15 17.74 -24.32
C SER A 346 -0.26 16.93 -25.27
N GLY A 347 -0.67 16.85 -26.54
CA GLY A 347 0.15 16.26 -27.59
C GLY A 347 1.44 17.08 -27.75
N GLY A 348 2.60 16.42 -27.68
CA GLY A 348 3.90 17.02 -27.98
C GLY A 348 4.90 17.11 -26.81
N ASP A 349 4.50 16.86 -25.59
CA ASP A 349 5.44 16.88 -24.47
C ASP A 349 6.28 15.58 -24.39
N THR A 350 7.54 15.70 -24.00
CA THR A 350 8.37 14.54 -23.71
C THR A 350 7.83 13.81 -22.48
N GLN A 351 7.99 12.49 -22.42
CA GLN A 351 7.49 11.68 -21.29
C GLN A 351 8.02 12.16 -19.94
N GLY A 352 9.26 12.67 -19.91
CA GLY A 352 9.84 13.25 -18.69
C GLY A 352 9.10 14.51 -18.22
N ALA A 353 8.72 15.40 -19.15
CA ALA A 353 7.95 16.61 -18.82
C ALA A 353 6.53 16.27 -18.33
N VAL A 354 5.90 15.25 -18.91
CA VAL A 354 4.59 14.74 -18.48
C VAL A 354 4.68 14.15 -17.06
N ASN A 355 5.69 13.34 -16.79
CA ASN A 355 5.89 12.74 -15.45
C ASN A 355 6.15 13.78 -14.37
N LEU A 356 6.95 14.81 -14.66
CA LEU A 356 7.19 15.93 -13.74
C LEU A 356 5.90 16.71 -13.45
N ARG A 357 5.16 17.05 -14.49
CA ARG A 357 3.91 17.81 -14.36
C ARG A 357 2.83 17.05 -13.60
N ASN A 358 2.72 15.75 -13.79
CA ASN A 358 1.70 14.90 -13.16
C ASN A 358 2.07 14.47 -11.73
N GLY A 359 3.19 14.91 -11.19
CA GLY A 359 3.59 14.60 -9.81
C GLY A 359 4.13 13.17 -9.60
N HIS A 360 4.44 12.43 -10.68
CA HIS A 360 5.04 11.08 -10.55
C HIS A 360 6.39 11.09 -9.84
N TYR A 361 7.16 12.16 -10.06
CA TYR A 361 8.45 12.33 -9.38
C TYR A 361 8.29 12.50 -7.86
N ASP A 362 7.35 13.34 -7.43
CA ASP A 362 7.08 13.58 -6.01
C ASP A 362 6.50 12.32 -5.33
N ALA A 363 5.64 11.59 -6.03
CA ALA A 363 5.13 10.30 -5.55
C ALA A 363 6.28 9.32 -5.29
N GLY A 364 7.23 9.19 -6.23
CA GLY A 364 8.41 8.34 -6.08
C GLY A 364 9.31 8.75 -4.92
N LEU A 365 9.52 10.06 -4.70
CA LEU A 365 10.29 10.55 -3.54
C LEU A 365 9.64 10.19 -2.21
N ARG A 366 8.30 10.30 -2.10
CA ARG A 366 7.58 9.93 -0.88
C ARG A 366 7.65 8.44 -0.58
N THR A 367 7.57 7.60 -1.60
CA THR A 367 7.77 6.15 -1.46
C THR A 367 9.19 5.84 -0.98
N ALA A 368 10.19 6.47 -1.56
CA ALA A 368 11.60 6.29 -1.20
C ALA A 368 11.91 6.66 0.27
N ILE A 369 11.19 7.62 0.87
CA ILE A 369 11.37 7.98 2.29
C ILE A 369 10.96 6.84 3.23
N ASN A 370 9.95 6.05 2.86
CA ASN A 370 9.44 4.95 3.69
C ASN A 370 10.11 3.60 3.40
N GLU A 371 10.82 3.49 2.29
CA GLU A 371 11.54 2.27 1.88
C GLU A 371 12.56 1.76 2.94
N PRO A 372 13.37 2.59 3.60
CA PRO A 372 14.30 2.13 4.64
C PRO A 372 13.61 1.45 5.83
N ILE A 373 12.35 1.83 6.13
CA ILE A 373 11.55 1.20 7.19
C ILE A 373 11.15 -0.22 6.79
N LEU A 374 10.71 -0.39 5.55
CA LEU A 374 10.41 -1.70 4.97
C LEU A 374 11.66 -2.58 4.92
N LYS A 375 12.77 -2.08 4.38
CA LYS A 375 14.06 -2.79 4.32
C LYS A 375 14.57 -3.19 5.71
N LYS A 376 14.33 -2.39 6.75
CA LYS A 376 14.69 -2.75 8.13
C LYS A 376 13.93 -3.99 8.60
N SER A 377 12.63 -4.06 8.36
CA SER A 377 11.81 -5.22 8.74
C SER A 377 12.18 -6.44 7.90
N GLU A 378 12.40 -6.26 6.61
CA GLU A 378 12.85 -7.32 5.71
C GLU A 378 14.23 -7.88 6.09
N ASN A 379 15.16 -7.02 6.51
CA ASN A 379 16.46 -7.46 7.06
C ASN A 379 16.30 -8.32 8.33
N MET A 380 15.26 -8.08 9.14
CA MET A 380 14.97 -8.94 10.30
C MET A 380 14.44 -10.30 9.85
N SER A 381 13.59 -10.34 8.83
CA SER A 381 13.11 -11.57 8.18
C SER A 381 14.26 -12.41 7.67
N ILE A 382 15.11 -11.80 6.85
CA ILE A 382 16.29 -12.47 6.25
C ILE A 382 17.24 -13.05 7.31
N LYS A 383 17.44 -12.36 8.43
CA LYS A 383 18.27 -12.89 9.53
C LYS A 383 17.76 -14.24 10.06
N ILE A 384 16.46 -14.38 10.21
CA ILE A 384 15.83 -15.62 10.70
C ILE A 384 15.95 -16.69 9.62
N ILE A 385 15.59 -16.36 8.39
CA ILE A 385 15.62 -17.28 7.24
C ILE A 385 17.03 -17.81 6.98
N LEU A 386 18.02 -16.93 6.89
CA LEU A 386 19.43 -17.35 6.68
C LEU A 386 19.96 -18.19 7.84
N ASN A 387 19.52 -17.90 9.08
CA ASN A 387 19.92 -18.74 10.22
C ASN A 387 19.38 -20.17 10.07
N ARG A 388 18.14 -20.32 9.59
CA ARG A 388 17.53 -21.62 9.31
C ARG A 388 18.22 -22.33 8.15
N LEU A 389 18.38 -21.67 7.02
CA LEU A 389 19.06 -22.24 5.84
C LEU A 389 20.51 -22.63 6.16
N ARG A 390 21.16 -21.93 7.09
CA ARG A 390 22.49 -22.31 7.57
C ARG A 390 22.46 -23.64 8.32
N ILE A 391 21.44 -23.84 9.16
CA ILE A 391 21.31 -25.07 9.96
C ILE A 391 20.89 -26.25 9.07
N SER A 392 19.92 -26.05 8.18
CA SER A 392 19.33 -27.13 7.38
C SER A 392 20.12 -27.46 6.12
N LYS A 393 20.60 -26.45 5.41
CA LYS A 393 21.22 -26.59 4.08
C LYS A 393 22.69 -26.14 4.01
N GLY A 394 23.25 -25.67 5.13
CA GLY A 394 24.67 -25.30 5.22
C GLY A 394 25.03 -24.01 4.49
N PHE A 395 24.09 -23.06 4.34
CA PHE A 395 24.35 -21.75 3.75
C PHE A 395 25.47 -21.01 4.48
N THR A 396 26.33 -20.35 3.73
CA THR A 396 27.44 -19.54 4.25
C THR A 396 27.12 -18.04 4.29
N LEU A 397 26.03 -17.63 3.61
CA LEU A 397 25.58 -16.25 3.57
C LEU A 397 25.31 -15.68 4.97
N VAL A 398 25.75 -14.46 5.18
CA VAL A 398 25.40 -13.65 6.35
C VAL A 398 24.53 -12.48 5.94
N PRO A 399 23.70 -11.92 6.84
CA PRO A 399 22.78 -10.83 6.49
C PRO A 399 23.45 -9.58 5.89
N SER A 400 24.75 -9.37 6.17
CA SER A 400 25.54 -8.27 5.58
C SER A 400 25.90 -8.49 4.12
N ASP A 401 25.90 -9.74 3.65
CA ASP A 401 26.18 -10.07 2.25
C ASP A 401 24.97 -9.82 1.35
N VAL A 402 23.78 -9.71 1.93
CA VAL A 402 22.51 -9.59 1.20
C VAL A 402 22.10 -8.13 1.11
N GLU A 403 21.83 -7.65 -0.10
CA GLU A 403 21.17 -6.38 -0.38
C GLU A 403 19.74 -6.64 -0.82
N ILE A 404 18.78 -5.91 -0.21
CA ILE A 404 17.37 -6.02 -0.54
C ILE A 404 17.06 -5.01 -1.63
N HIS A 405 16.62 -5.49 -2.78
CA HIS A 405 16.22 -4.69 -3.91
C HIS A 405 14.70 -4.69 -4.05
N ILE A 406 14.10 -3.50 -3.95
CA ILE A 406 12.67 -3.28 -4.15
C ILE A 406 12.53 -2.56 -5.48
N ASN A 407 11.96 -3.25 -6.46
CA ASN A 407 11.70 -2.68 -7.77
C ASN A 407 10.40 -1.87 -7.68
N HIS A 408 10.51 -0.55 -7.62
CA HIS A 408 9.35 0.31 -7.77
C HIS A 408 8.84 0.22 -9.21
N ASN A 409 7.54 0.05 -9.37
CA ASN A 409 6.89 0.04 -10.68
C ASN A 409 6.94 1.46 -11.27
N LYS A 410 8.15 1.87 -11.67
CA LYS A 410 8.33 3.08 -12.45
C LYS A 410 7.82 2.78 -13.85
N LEU A 411 6.98 3.64 -14.39
CA LEU A 411 6.68 3.72 -15.83
C LEU A 411 7.97 4.12 -16.57
N ASP A 412 8.98 3.28 -16.44
CA ASP A 412 10.28 3.50 -17.06
C ASP A 412 10.17 3.13 -18.53
N ASN A 413 10.37 4.10 -19.37
CA ASN A 413 10.51 3.84 -20.79
C ASN A 413 11.84 3.11 -20.98
N MET A 414 11.76 1.78 -21.11
CA MET A 414 12.92 0.90 -21.34
C MET A 414 13.78 1.40 -22.50
N MET A 415 13.15 2.01 -23.49
CA MET A 415 13.82 2.59 -24.65
C MET A 415 14.70 3.79 -24.25
N VAL A 416 14.17 4.70 -23.41
CA VAL A 416 14.95 5.85 -22.88
C VAL A 416 16.10 5.36 -22.00
N LYS A 417 15.88 4.37 -21.15
CA LYS A 417 16.95 3.77 -20.34
C LYS A 417 18.05 3.13 -21.21
N ALA A 418 17.66 2.39 -22.24
CA ALA A 418 18.60 1.81 -23.21
C ALA A 418 19.39 2.89 -23.96
N GLU A 419 18.75 3.97 -24.38
CA GLU A 419 19.43 5.12 -25.00
C GLU A 419 20.40 5.81 -24.03
N VAL A 420 20.01 6.03 -22.80
CA VAL A 420 20.88 6.60 -21.75
C VAL A 420 22.07 5.68 -21.49
N LEU A 421 21.88 4.34 -21.43
CA LEU A 421 22.98 3.38 -21.32
C LEU A 421 23.96 3.55 -22.48
N GLN A 422 23.46 3.60 -23.69
CA GLN A 422 24.28 3.79 -24.87
C GLN A 422 25.06 5.11 -24.83
N ILE A 423 24.41 6.21 -24.41
CA ILE A 423 25.06 7.51 -24.26
C ILE A 423 26.17 7.46 -23.20
N LEU A 424 25.92 6.89 -22.02
CA LEU A 424 26.91 6.76 -20.95
C LEU A 424 28.12 5.95 -21.39
N LEU A 425 27.91 4.84 -22.08
CA LEU A 425 28.98 4.00 -22.65
C LEU A 425 29.77 4.75 -23.75
N ASN A 426 29.08 5.56 -24.58
CA ASN A 426 29.72 6.38 -25.59
C ASN A 426 30.54 7.53 -24.99
N CYS A 427 30.13 8.06 -23.84
CA CYS A 427 30.88 9.08 -23.08
C CYS A 427 32.10 8.52 -22.35
N GLY A 428 32.38 7.20 -22.47
CA GLY A 428 33.54 6.56 -21.84
C GLY A 428 33.35 6.18 -20.37
N ILE A 429 32.11 6.24 -19.85
CA ILE A 429 31.83 5.73 -18.50
C ILE A 429 31.94 4.23 -18.49
N HIS A 430 32.68 3.68 -17.52
CA HIS A 430 32.90 2.26 -17.38
C HIS A 430 31.54 1.52 -17.26
N TYR A 431 31.35 0.44 -18.06
CA TYR A 431 30.06 -0.26 -18.19
C TYR A 431 29.45 -0.69 -16.83
N LYS A 432 30.24 -1.15 -15.86
CA LYS A 432 29.76 -1.49 -14.52
C LYS A 432 29.06 -0.33 -13.81
N ARG A 433 29.58 0.90 -13.99
CA ARG A 433 28.96 2.09 -13.42
C ARG A 433 27.74 2.52 -14.22
N ALA A 434 27.81 2.44 -15.54
CA ALA A 434 26.70 2.80 -16.42
C ALA A 434 25.47 1.90 -16.16
N ILE A 435 25.65 0.59 -16.05
CA ILE A 435 24.60 -0.38 -15.74
C ILE A 435 23.97 -0.10 -14.35
N LYS A 436 24.82 0.19 -13.35
CA LYS A 436 24.34 0.47 -11.98
C LYS A 436 23.54 1.80 -11.86
N VAL A 437 23.93 2.82 -12.63
CA VAL A 437 23.25 4.15 -12.59
C VAL A 437 21.88 4.12 -13.25
N ILE A 438 21.69 3.26 -14.26
CA ILE A 438 20.45 3.25 -15.05
C ILE A 438 19.30 2.52 -14.34
N ASP A 439 19.64 1.64 -13.38
CA ASP A 439 18.63 0.92 -12.60
C ASP A 439 17.58 0.22 -13.51
N MET A 440 18.09 -0.49 -14.53
CA MET A 440 17.29 -1.20 -15.53
C MET A 440 17.20 -2.69 -15.24
N PHE A 441 18.17 -3.21 -14.51
CA PHE A 441 18.30 -4.62 -14.17
C PHE A 441 18.19 -4.81 -12.66
N SER A 442 17.54 -5.88 -12.25
CA SER A 442 17.37 -6.25 -10.85
C SER A 442 18.70 -6.52 -10.16
N ASP A 443 19.64 -7.16 -10.87
CA ASP A 443 21.02 -7.37 -10.44
C ASP A 443 22.00 -6.73 -11.43
N PRO A 444 22.33 -5.43 -11.26
CA PRO A 444 23.29 -4.74 -12.12
C PRO A 444 24.70 -5.32 -12.07
N GLU A 445 25.09 -5.94 -10.95
CA GLU A 445 26.43 -6.51 -10.77
C GLU A 445 26.57 -7.83 -11.50
N GLN A 446 25.57 -8.70 -11.41
CA GLN A 446 25.54 -9.96 -12.16
C GLN A 446 25.52 -9.70 -13.68
N VAL A 447 24.67 -8.79 -14.15
CA VAL A 447 24.64 -8.40 -15.58
C VAL A 447 25.98 -7.84 -16.03
N ALA A 448 26.67 -7.07 -15.19
CA ALA A 448 28.00 -6.55 -15.51
C ALA A 448 29.07 -7.65 -15.57
N ILE A 449 28.97 -8.72 -14.77
CA ILE A 449 29.86 -9.89 -14.79
C ILE A 449 29.61 -10.71 -16.06
N GLU A 450 28.36 -11.05 -16.35
CA GLU A 450 27.97 -11.82 -17.53
C GLU A 450 28.30 -11.09 -18.86
N SER A 451 28.21 -9.77 -18.87
CA SER A 451 28.50 -8.95 -20.05
C SER A 451 29.99 -8.62 -20.20
N LYS A 452 30.86 -9.04 -19.27
CA LYS A 452 32.26 -8.60 -19.17
C LYS A 452 33.02 -8.75 -20.48
N ASP A 453 33.07 -9.96 -21.01
CA ASP A 453 33.90 -10.28 -22.18
C ASP A 453 33.47 -9.51 -23.43
N ARG A 454 32.15 -9.34 -23.60
CA ARG A 454 31.58 -8.59 -24.72
C ARG A 454 31.79 -7.09 -24.58
N MET A 455 31.68 -6.57 -23.36
CA MET A 455 31.89 -5.14 -23.10
C MET A 455 33.37 -4.76 -23.21
N GLU A 456 34.29 -5.61 -22.75
CA GLU A 456 35.72 -5.38 -22.89
C GLU A 456 36.16 -5.43 -24.37
N SER A 457 35.59 -6.31 -25.21
CA SER A 457 35.84 -6.32 -26.64
C SER A 457 35.38 -5.06 -27.35
N LEU A 458 34.22 -4.53 -26.98
CA LEU A 458 33.70 -3.26 -27.53
C LEU A 458 34.56 -2.03 -27.17
N TYR A 459 35.24 -2.06 -26.00
CA TYR A 459 36.18 -0.98 -25.62
C TYR A 459 37.52 -1.11 -26.38
N THR A 460 38.00 -2.33 -26.63
CA THR A 460 39.24 -2.58 -27.40
C THR A 460 39.05 -2.20 -28.85
N ASP A 461 37.95 -2.58 -29.49
CA ASP A 461 37.63 -2.23 -30.87
C ASP A 461 37.48 -0.71 -31.08
N LYS A 462 37.02 0.05 -30.06
CA LYS A 462 36.96 1.52 -30.10
C LYS A 462 38.32 2.18 -29.95
N ALA A 463 39.22 1.59 -29.17
CA ALA A 463 40.59 2.07 -29.00
C ALA A 463 41.41 1.89 -30.30
N GLU A 464 41.26 0.75 -30.99
CA GLU A 464 41.94 0.50 -32.26
C GLU A 464 41.42 1.41 -33.41
N LYS A 465 40.16 1.87 -33.38
CA LYS A 465 39.59 2.80 -34.34
C LYS A 465 40.00 4.27 -34.14
N GLN A 466 40.60 4.59 -33.01
CA GLN A 466 41.15 5.93 -32.70
C GLN A 466 42.64 6.06 -32.94
N GLU A 467 43.32 5.07 -33.53
CA GLU A 467 44.70 5.25 -34.01
C GLU A 467 44.74 6.31 -35.13
N GLU A 468 45.56 7.29 -34.90
CA GLU A 468 45.84 8.59 -35.53
C GLU A 468 45.76 8.64 -37.05
N PRO A 469 45.30 9.75 -37.63
CA PRO A 469 45.57 10.01 -39.05
C PRO A 469 47.08 10.14 -39.22
N LYS A 470 47.68 9.26 -40.01
CA LYS A 470 49.09 9.38 -40.44
C LYS A 470 49.27 10.75 -41.07
N ILE A 471 50.02 11.60 -40.40
CA ILE A 471 50.50 12.86 -40.98
C ILE A 471 51.52 12.48 -42.05
N GLU A 472 51.08 12.51 -43.31
CA GLU A 472 52.00 12.47 -44.45
C GLU A 472 52.94 13.67 -44.40
N LYS A 473 54.24 13.40 -44.26
CA LYS A 473 55.26 14.45 -44.33
C LYS A 473 55.26 15.07 -45.71
N PRO A 474 55.36 16.40 -45.84
CA PRO A 474 55.39 17.08 -47.15
C PRO A 474 56.68 16.67 -47.88
N VAL A 475 56.48 16.20 -49.11
CA VAL A 475 57.57 15.93 -50.05
C VAL A 475 58.21 17.27 -50.48
N ASN A 476 59.49 17.46 -50.11
CA ASN A 476 60.31 18.58 -50.59
C ASN A 476 60.44 18.47 -52.11
N LYS A 477 59.85 19.41 -52.86
CA LYS A 477 60.21 19.60 -54.23
C LYS A 477 61.47 20.52 -54.27
N GLU A 478 62.59 19.90 -54.67
CA GLU A 478 63.76 20.67 -55.08
C GLU A 478 63.45 21.59 -56.27
N VAL A 479 63.77 22.83 -56.12
CA VAL A 479 63.77 23.81 -57.17
C VAL A 479 65.03 23.61 -57.98
N VAL A 480 64.91 23.20 -59.25
CA VAL A 480 66.01 23.29 -60.28
C VAL A 480 65.80 24.60 -60.99
N GLU A 481 66.78 25.50 -60.78
CA GLU A 481 67.01 26.67 -61.65
C GLU A 481 67.38 26.22 -63.10
N GLN A 482 66.66 26.73 -64.05
CA GLN A 482 67.22 27.36 -65.29
C GLN A 482 66.14 28.19 -65.96
#